data_ff66be7e2bf8648c8217316ce5027c69
#
_entry.id   ff66be7e2bf8648c8217316ce5027c69
#
_cell.length_a   1.000
_cell.length_b   1.000
_cell.length_c   1.000
_cell.angle_alpha   90.00
_cell.angle_beta   90.00
_cell.angle_gamma   90.00
#
_symmetry.space_group_name_H-M   'P 1'
#
loop_
_entity.id
_entity.type
_entity.pdbx_description
1 polymer ?
#
loop_
_entity_poly.entity_id
_entity_poly.type
_entity_poly.pdbx_seq_one_letter_code
_entity_poly.pdbx_strand_id
1 'polypeptide(L)'
;MLEQLCMQEVSQIILSKPDGAVIPGKNYRIGEPIMIINNPALSSLSFLSKPCVAEDAQGHISTSGITKNMEFVINDGAILYALWSYIYGYNEETPDKTYLKGTECIHLSDDGYLWLSQAPTKLFLYKVEDNENILIPSYKYTVVETEDGHYGIEYSEAKRLDNYLASYEYEIEPTAISHIKQIHNNIFCAMDIYIDAVDLKNDDKHTVYIHCDKVQVDTDLIISINDSNKMSFTPIRIKSIAEGNELNKDIAKIVVI
;
A
#
# COMPACT_ATOMS: atom_id res chain seq x y z
N MET A 1 -23.25 13.09 -33.81
CA MET A 1 -22.64 13.94 -32.77
C MET A 1 -23.14 13.43 -31.44
N LEU A 2 -22.25 12.99 -30.57
CA LEU A 2 -22.61 12.50 -29.25
C LEU A 2 -23.07 13.71 -28.42
N GLU A 3 -24.33 13.77 -28.05
CA GLU A 3 -24.90 14.94 -27.38
C GLU A 3 -24.97 14.77 -25.85
N GLN A 4 -25.16 13.53 -25.36
CA GLN A 4 -25.28 13.26 -23.95
C GLN A 4 -24.75 11.84 -23.62
N LEU A 5 -23.58 11.76 -23.02
CA LEU A 5 -23.02 10.51 -22.48
C LEU A 5 -23.28 10.43 -20.97
N CYS A 6 -23.84 9.31 -20.54
CA CYS A 6 -23.92 8.95 -19.14
C CYS A 6 -22.78 7.95 -18.79
N MET A 7 -21.80 8.37 -17.99
CA MET A 7 -20.77 7.49 -17.47
C MET A 7 -21.39 6.56 -16.42
N GLN A 8 -21.15 5.27 -16.53
CA GLN A 8 -21.71 4.24 -15.64
C GLN A 8 -20.69 3.78 -14.61
N GLU A 9 -19.65 3.08 -15.05
CA GLU A 9 -18.63 2.55 -14.17
C GLU A 9 -17.24 2.65 -14.81
N VAL A 10 -16.22 2.63 -13.97
CA VAL A 10 -14.83 2.56 -14.43
C VAL A 10 -14.47 1.10 -14.59
N SER A 11 -14.23 0.68 -15.82
CA SER A 11 -13.87 -0.71 -16.11
C SER A 11 -12.38 -1.00 -15.83
N GLN A 12 -11.51 0.00 -16.05
CA GLN A 12 -10.06 -0.21 -15.84
C GLN A 12 -9.33 1.11 -15.59
N ILE A 13 -8.29 1.05 -14.72
CA ILE A 13 -7.28 2.10 -14.56
C ILE A 13 -5.91 1.46 -14.77
N ILE A 14 -5.08 2.07 -15.59
CA ILE A 14 -3.69 1.65 -15.84
C ILE A 14 -2.77 2.80 -15.42
N LEU A 15 -1.85 2.53 -14.51
CA LEU A 15 -0.73 3.42 -14.20
C LEU A 15 0.52 2.90 -14.90
N SER A 16 1.16 3.77 -15.66
CA SER A 16 2.34 3.44 -16.44
C SER A 16 3.49 4.37 -16.11
N LYS A 17 4.69 3.96 -16.43
CA LYS A 17 5.87 4.80 -16.26
C LYS A 17 5.83 5.96 -17.26
N PRO A 18 5.92 7.23 -16.78
CA PRO A 18 5.98 8.39 -17.67
C PRO A 18 7.33 8.46 -18.38
N ASP A 19 7.36 9.20 -19.48
CA ASP A 19 8.61 9.53 -20.18
C ASP A 19 9.61 10.25 -19.25
N GLY A 20 10.87 9.82 -19.26
CA GLY A 20 11.94 10.47 -18.51
C GLY A 20 12.05 10.16 -17.02
N ALA A 21 11.15 9.34 -16.46
CA ALA A 21 11.28 8.92 -15.06
C ALA A 21 12.36 7.84 -14.90
N VAL A 22 13.37 8.12 -14.09
CA VAL A 22 14.40 7.15 -13.69
C VAL A 22 14.07 6.67 -12.28
N ILE A 23 13.74 5.37 -12.14
CA ILE A 23 13.61 4.75 -10.83
C ILE A 23 14.93 4.01 -10.55
N PRO A 24 15.67 4.39 -9.51
CA PRO A 24 16.90 3.71 -9.16
C PRO A 24 16.66 2.21 -8.95
N GLY A 25 17.42 1.36 -9.67
CA GLY A 25 17.39 -0.08 -9.52
C GLY A 25 16.35 -0.84 -10.34
N LYS A 26 15.54 -0.19 -11.18
CA LYS A 26 14.58 -0.85 -12.06
C LYS A 26 14.71 -0.38 -13.52
N ASN A 27 14.71 -1.33 -14.45
CA ASN A 27 14.74 -1.09 -15.90
C ASN A 27 13.33 -1.18 -16.50
N TYR A 28 12.41 -0.28 -16.11
CA TYR A 28 11.11 -0.21 -16.76
C TYR A 28 11.25 0.43 -18.16
N ARG A 29 10.50 -0.08 -19.10
CA ARG A 29 10.35 0.55 -20.43
C ARG A 29 9.31 1.68 -20.32
N ILE A 30 9.47 2.72 -21.14
CA ILE A 30 8.48 3.80 -21.30
C ILE A 30 7.12 3.19 -21.65
N GLY A 31 6.06 3.63 -20.98
CA GLY A 31 4.70 3.09 -21.20
C GLY A 31 4.45 1.70 -20.64
N GLU A 32 5.43 1.08 -19.97
CA GLU A 32 5.21 -0.21 -19.31
C GLU A 32 4.25 -0.02 -18.13
N PRO A 33 3.17 -0.82 -18.05
CA PRO A 33 2.24 -0.75 -16.93
C PRO A 33 2.95 -1.07 -15.62
N ILE A 34 2.82 -0.17 -14.65
CA ILE A 34 3.26 -0.38 -13.27
C ILE A 34 2.16 -1.12 -12.52
N MET A 35 0.92 -0.77 -12.83
CA MET A 35 -0.26 -1.29 -12.16
C MET A 35 -1.47 -1.24 -13.07
N ILE A 36 -2.28 -2.30 -13.00
CA ILE A 36 -3.57 -2.38 -13.68
C ILE A 36 -4.63 -2.69 -12.61
N ILE A 37 -5.64 -1.82 -12.50
CA ILE A 37 -6.78 -2.02 -11.61
C ILE A 37 -8.00 -2.28 -12.49
N ASN A 38 -8.60 -3.45 -12.35
CA ASN A 38 -9.83 -3.81 -13.04
C ASN A 38 -11.02 -3.56 -12.13
N ASN A 39 -12.08 -2.97 -12.65
CA ASN A 39 -13.32 -2.63 -11.94
C ASN A 39 -13.05 -1.90 -10.60
N PRO A 40 -12.28 -0.80 -10.62
CA PRO A 40 -11.96 -0.09 -9.39
C PRO A 40 -13.21 0.55 -8.80
N ALA A 41 -13.34 0.51 -7.49
CA ALA A 41 -14.34 1.30 -6.78
C ALA A 41 -13.94 2.78 -6.81
N LEU A 42 -14.15 3.44 -7.96
CA LEU A 42 -13.89 4.86 -8.13
C LEU A 42 -14.94 5.64 -7.35
N SER A 43 -14.53 6.41 -6.33
CA SER A 43 -15.45 7.21 -5.55
C SER A 43 -15.72 8.58 -6.16
N SER A 44 -14.75 9.13 -6.88
CA SER A 44 -14.95 10.42 -7.58
C SER A 44 -13.92 10.65 -8.67
N LEU A 45 -14.39 11.29 -9.73
CA LEU A 45 -13.60 11.96 -10.75
C LEU A 45 -14.01 13.43 -10.74
N SER A 46 -13.10 14.32 -10.43
CA SER A 46 -13.38 15.74 -10.35
C SER A 46 -12.42 16.58 -11.19
N PHE A 47 -12.98 17.56 -11.89
CA PHE A 47 -12.23 18.59 -12.59
C PHE A 47 -12.19 19.82 -11.68
N LEU A 48 -11.02 20.12 -11.13
CA LEU A 48 -10.85 21.22 -10.19
C LEU A 48 -10.27 22.43 -10.92
N SER A 49 -10.94 23.59 -10.78
CA SER A 49 -10.44 24.87 -11.24
C SER A 49 -10.06 25.70 -10.01
N LYS A 50 -8.79 26.05 -9.86
CA LYS A 50 -8.33 26.94 -8.78
C LYS A 50 -7.78 28.23 -9.40
N PRO A 51 -8.21 29.41 -8.93
CA PRO A 51 -7.58 30.65 -9.33
C PRO A 51 -6.13 30.69 -8.82
N CYS A 52 -5.20 31.06 -9.67
CA CYS A 52 -3.84 31.39 -9.24
C CYS A 52 -3.88 32.78 -8.61
N VAL A 53 -3.74 32.82 -7.30
CA VAL A 53 -3.72 34.07 -6.54
C VAL A 53 -2.25 34.38 -6.21
N ALA A 54 -1.77 35.52 -6.66
CA ALA A 54 -0.48 36.06 -6.25
C ALA A 54 -0.73 37.28 -5.35
N GLU A 55 -0.08 37.30 -4.20
CA GLU A 55 -0.05 38.43 -3.27
C GLU A 55 1.29 39.14 -3.45
N ASP A 56 1.26 40.45 -3.71
CA ASP A 56 2.48 41.25 -3.77
C ASP A 56 2.98 41.64 -2.36
N ALA A 57 4.17 42.24 -2.30
CA ALA A 57 4.77 42.69 -1.03
C ALA A 57 3.97 43.77 -0.30
N GLN A 58 2.97 44.36 -0.93
CA GLN A 58 2.06 45.36 -0.39
C GLN A 58 0.69 44.79 0.00
N GLY A 59 0.49 43.46 -0.13
CA GLY A 59 -0.77 42.80 0.21
C GLY A 59 -1.84 42.89 -0.87
N HIS A 60 -1.51 43.34 -2.09
CA HIS A 60 -2.46 43.34 -3.20
C HIS A 60 -2.58 41.92 -3.77
N ILE A 61 -3.82 41.45 -3.87
CA ILE A 61 -4.17 40.16 -4.42
C ILE A 61 -4.42 40.32 -5.92
N SER A 62 -3.63 39.65 -6.74
CA SER A 62 -3.87 39.57 -8.19
C SER A 62 -4.20 38.13 -8.59
N THR A 63 -5.20 37.95 -9.44
CA THR A 63 -5.54 36.65 -10.06
C THR A 63 -4.84 36.57 -11.42
N SER A 64 -3.83 35.73 -11.53
CA SER A 64 -3.02 35.62 -12.75
C SER A 64 -3.46 34.49 -13.70
N GLY A 65 -4.49 33.73 -13.36
CA GLY A 65 -5.00 32.65 -14.19
C GLY A 65 -5.83 31.64 -13.39
N ILE A 66 -6.27 30.59 -14.08
CA ILE A 66 -6.97 29.46 -13.46
C ILE A 66 -6.17 28.21 -13.76
N THR A 67 -5.65 27.54 -12.71
CA THR A 67 -5.10 26.20 -12.87
C THR A 67 -6.25 25.21 -12.91
N LYS A 68 -6.23 24.34 -13.91
CA LYS A 68 -7.15 23.21 -14.01
C LYS A 68 -6.41 21.95 -13.64
N ASN A 69 -6.92 21.21 -12.70
CA ASN A 69 -6.39 19.91 -12.29
C ASN A 69 -7.51 18.88 -12.36
N MET A 70 -7.14 17.65 -12.65
CA MET A 70 -8.03 16.51 -12.57
C MET A 70 -7.61 15.65 -11.37
N GLU A 71 -8.56 15.32 -10.51
CA GLU A 71 -8.34 14.52 -9.32
C GLU A 71 -9.20 13.26 -9.38
N PHE A 72 -8.55 12.14 -9.12
CA PHE A 72 -9.17 10.82 -9.02
C PHE A 72 -9.04 10.33 -7.59
N VAL A 73 -10.11 9.74 -7.07
CA VAL A 73 -10.12 9.12 -5.75
C VAL A 73 -10.59 7.68 -5.91
N ILE A 74 -9.72 6.74 -5.59
CA ILE A 74 -9.97 5.30 -5.64
C ILE A 74 -10.17 4.81 -4.23
N ASN A 75 -11.35 4.28 -3.92
CA ASN A 75 -11.70 3.73 -2.60
C ASN A 75 -11.46 2.22 -2.52
N ASP A 76 -10.60 1.67 -3.36
CA ASP A 76 -10.30 0.26 -3.30
C ASP A 76 -9.38 -0.01 -2.12
N GLY A 77 -9.86 -0.81 -1.15
CA GLY A 77 -9.10 -1.20 0.04
C GLY A 77 -7.98 -2.20 -0.23
N ALA A 78 -7.76 -2.60 -1.48
CA ALA A 78 -6.64 -3.43 -1.83
C ALA A 78 -5.35 -2.62 -1.80
N ILE A 79 -4.45 -2.97 -0.88
CA ILE A 79 -3.08 -2.47 -0.91
C ILE A 79 -2.41 -3.08 -2.14
N LEU A 80 -2.23 -2.27 -3.15
CA LEU A 80 -1.59 -2.71 -4.37
C LEU A 80 -0.08 -2.68 -4.15
N TYR A 81 0.48 -3.84 -3.85
CA TYR A 81 1.90 -4.03 -3.60
C TYR A 81 2.78 -3.42 -4.70
N ALA A 82 2.35 -3.53 -5.97
CA ALA A 82 3.05 -2.93 -7.11
C ALA A 82 3.12 -1.39 -7.01
N LEU A 83 2.03 -0.73 -6.56
CA LEU A 83 2.02 0.71 -6.36
C LEU A 83 2.92 1.12 -5.19
N TRP A 84 2.91 0.38 -4.10
CA TRP A 84 3.80 0.60 -2.97
C TRP A 84 5.27 0.48 -3.38
N SER A 85 5.59 -0.58 -4.09
CA SER A 85 6.90 -0.82 -4.64
C SER A 85 7.37 0.34 -5.53
N TYR A 86 6.46 0.90 -6.33
CA TYR A 86 6.76 2.04 -7.19
C TYR A 86 6.96 3.32 -6.39
N ILE A 87 6.05 3.64 -5.45
CA ILE A 87 6.07 4.87 -4.65
C ILE A 87 7.29 4.92 -3.72
N TYR A 88 7.63 3.81 -3.06
CA TYR A 88 8.64 3.78 -2.01
C TYR A 88 10.01 3.22 -2.45
N GLY A 89 10.23 3.03 -3.76
CA GLY A 89 11.54 2.65 -4.30
C GLY A 89 12.00 1.26 -3.89
N TYR A 90 11.21 0.29 -4.18
CA TYR A 90 11.37 -1.10 -3.81
C TYR A 90 12.54 -1.83 -4.51
N ASN A 91 13.27 -2.68 -3.77
CA ASN A 91 14.17 -3.69 -4.32
C ASN A 91 13.50 -5.05 -4.23
N GLU A 92 13.33 -5.70 -5.35
CA GLU A 92 12.70 -7.01 -5.51
C GLU A 92 13.63 -8.19 -5.16
N GLU A 93 14.63 -7.98 -4.31
CA GLU A 93 15.37 -9.10 -3.79
C GLU A 93 14.51 -9.78 -2.72
N THR A 94 13.81 -10.84 -3.12
CA THR A 94 13.27 -11.81 -2.17
C THR A 94 14.42 -12.72 -1.77
N PRO A 95 14.99 -12.58 -0.58
CA PRO A 95 15.93 -13.57 -0.09
C PRO A 95 15.19 -14.91 0.05
N ASP A 96 15.90 -16.03 -0.18
CA ASP A 96 15.34 -17.37 -0.01
C ASP A 96 14.73 -17.55 1.39
N LYS A 97 15.26 -16.83 2.37
CA LYS A 97 14.86 -16.91 3.76
C LYS A 97 14.93 -15.56 4.46
N THR A 98 14.02 -15.32 5.38
CA THR A 98 14.03 -14.16 6.27
C THR A 98 13.62 -14.54 7.69
N TYR A 99 13.91 -13.66 8.66
CA TYR A 99 13.58 -13.89 10.06
C TYR A 99 12.50 -12.91 10.51
N LEU A 100 11.46 -13.46 11.12
CA LEU A 100 10.42 -12.68 11.78
C LEU A 100 10.55 -12.81 13.30
N LYS A 101 10.01 -11.81 14.00
CA LYS A 101 9.87 -11.85 15.46
C LYS A 101 8.43 -12.17 15.81
N GLY A 102 8.25 -13.19 16.63
CA GLY A 102 6.97 -13.59 17.19
C GLY A 102 6.94 -13.46 18.69
N THR A 103 5.76 -13.27 19.23
CA THR A 103 5.49 -13.37 20.67
C THR A 103 4.20 -14.12 20.86
N GLU A 104 4.19 -15.10 21.79
CA GLU A 104 2.99 -15.86 22.14
C GLU A 104 2.92 -16.16 23.63
N CYS A 105 1.69 -16.15 24.17
CA CYS A 105 1.44 -16.61 25.52
C CYS A 105 1.27 -18.12 25.50
N ILE A 106 2.05 -18.81 26.30
CA ILE A 106 2.11 -20.27 26.35
C ILE A 106 1.90 -20.77 27.77
N HIS A 107 1.39 -21.99 27.89
CA HIS A 107 1.13 -22.66 29.17
C HIS A 107 1.79 -24.03 29.16
N LEU A 108 2.12 -24.51 30.34
CA LEU A 108 2.64 -25.86 30.51
C LEU A 108 1.55 -26.89 30.17
N SER A 109 1.80 -27.70 29.15
CA SER A 109 0.93 -28.77 28.69
C SER A 109 0.98 -30.02 29.59
N ASP A 110 0.10 -30.99 29.37
CA ASP A 110 0.03 -32.21 30.14
C ASP A 110 1.25 -33.11 29.98
N ASP A 111 1.94 -33.01 28.84
CA ASP A 111 3.17 -33.71 28.51
C ASP A 111 4.45 -33.06 29.03
N GLY A 112 4.30 -31.90 29.70
CA GLY A 112 5.41 -31.20 30.34
C GLY A 112 6.17 -30.20 29.50
N TYR A 113 5.62 -29.84 28.32
CA TYR A 113 6.23 -28.85 27.41
C TYR A 113 5.47 -27.53 27.39
N LEU A 114 6.18 -26.45 27.12
CA LEU A 114 5.62 -25.15 26.71
C LEU A 114 5.73 -25.10 25.19
N TRP A 115 4.62 -25.34 24.49
CA TRP A 115 4.62 -25.48 23.03
C TRP A 115 4.72 -24.16 22.30
N LEU A 116 5.51 -24.14 21.21
CA LEU A 116 5.71 -23.01 20.31
C LEU A 116 5.02 -23.28 18.96
N SER A 117 4.48 -22.23 18.37
CA SER A 117 3.84 -22.30 17.06
C SER A 117 4.83 -22.41 15.90
N GLN A 118 6.10 -21.99 16.11
CA GLN A 118 7.13 -21.96 15.09
C GLN A 118 8.48 -22.42 15.65
N ALA A 119 9.39 -22.87 14.76
CA ALA A 119 10.76 -23.22 15.10
C ALA A 119 11.55 -21.97 15.51
N PRO A 120 11.99 -21.83 16.77
CA PRO A 120 12.74 -20.67 17.19
C PRO A 120 14.20 -20.77 16.75
N THR A 121 14.76 -19.73 16.14
CA THR A 121 16.21 -19.58 15.93
C THR A 121 16.86 -18.86 17.11
N LYS A 122 16.10 -18.03 17.80
CA LYS A 122 16.50 -17.33 19.02
C LYS A 122 15.27 -17.14 19.90
N LEU A 123 15.39 -17.47 21.19
CA LEU A 123 14.26 -17.47 22.12
C LEU A 123 14.59 -16.71 23.42
N PHE A 124 13.62 -15.93 23.88
CA PHE A 124 13.54 -15.37 25.22
C PHE A 124 12.24 -15.84 25.86
N LEU A 125 12.35 -16.47 27.03
CA LEU A 125 11.22 -16.93 27.80
C LEU A 125 11.02 -16.04 29.03
N TYR A 126 9.78 -15.61 29.25
CA TYR A 126 9.40 -14.81 30.42
C TYR A 126 8.33 -15.54 31.21
N LYS A 127 8.39 -15.42 32.52
CA LYS A 127 7.25 -15.71 33.40
C LYS A 127 6.43 -14.43 33.58
N VAL A 128 5.12 -14.53 33.46
CA VAL A 128 4.20 -13.39 33.66
C VAL A 128 3.67 -13.45 35.09
N GLU A 129 4.06 -12.50 35.93
CA GLU A 129 3.59 -12.35 37.31
C GLU A 129 3.16 -10.89 37.54
N ASP A 130 1.98 -10.69 38.11
CA ASP A 130 1.46 -9.37 38.50
C ASP A 130 1.56 -8.31 37.39
N ASN A 131 1.32 -8.70 36.11
CA ASN A 131 1.48 -7.89 34.90
C ASN A 131 2.94 -7.49 34.57
N GLU A 132 3.92 -8.11 35.18
CA GLU A 132 5.33 -7.97 34.84
C GLU A 132 5.86 -9.21 34.12
N ASN A 133 6.75 -8.99 33.15
CA ASN A 133 7.43 -10.04 32.43
C ASN A 133 8.81 -10.30 33.00
N ILE A 134 8.96 -11.37 33.78
CA ILE A 134 10.22 -11.74 34.43
C ILE A 134 11.00 -12.66 33.50
N LEU A 135 12.15 -12.22 33.01
CA LEU A 135 13.00 -12.99 32.11
C LEU A 135 13.54 -14.23 32.79
N ILE A 136 13.32 -15.39 32.19
CA ILE A 136 13.91 -16.66 32.60
C ILE A 136 15.25 -16.79 31.90
N PRO A 137 16.35 -16.99 32.65
CA PRO A 137 17.69 -17.19 32.08
C PRO A 137 17.74 -18.37 31.11
N SER A 138 18.40 -18.23 29.98
CA SER A 138 18.44 -19.26 28.92
C SER A 138 19.04 -20.60 29.34
N TYR A 139 19.87 -20.64 30.40
CA TYR A 139 20.41 -21.88 30.92
C TYR A 139 19.41 -22.72 31.75
N LYS A 140 18.21 -22.17 32.02
CA LYS A 140 17.17 -22.87 32.79
C LYS A 140 16.17 -23.64 31.92
N TYR A 141 16.20 -23.44 30.62
CA TYR A 141 15.30 -24.11 29.70
C TYR A 141 16.02 -24.60 28.43
N THR A 142 15.43 -25.57 27.77
CA THR A 142 15.96 -26.14 26.52
C THR A 142 14.84 -26.17 25.49
N VAL A 143 15.15 -25.79 24.26
CA VAL A 143 14.23 -25.98 23.12
C VAL A 143 14.44 -27.37 22.57
N VAL A 144 13.36 -28.12 22.39
CA VAL A 144 13.34 -29.47 21.83
C VAL A 144 12.45 -29.53 20.62
N GLU A 145 12.88 -30.29 19.62
CA GLU A 145 12.06 -30.65 18.47
C GLU A 145 11.60 -32.10 18.67
N THR A 146 10.30 -32.31 18.56
CA THR A 146 9.71 -33.65 18.65
C THR A 146 9.81 -34.40 17.33
N GLU A 147 9.62 -35.72 17.36
CA GLU A 147 9.60 -36.57 16.15
C GLU A 147 8.53 -36.12 15.12
N ASP A 148 7.46 -35.49 15.58
CA ASP A 148 6.38 -34.95 14.74
C ASP A 148 6.68 -33.54 14.19
N GLY A 149 7.86 -32.99 14.46
CA GLY A 149 8.28 -31.66 13.98
C GLY A 149 7.67 -30.49 14.74
N HIS A 150 7.13 -30.73 15.96
CA HIS A 150 6.69 -29.65 16.86
C HIS A 150 7.85 -29.17 17.74
N TYR A 151 7.81 -27.90 18.11
CA TYR A 151 8.82 -27.29 18.97
C TYR A 151 8.26 -27.01 20.34
N GLY A 152 8.94 -27.52 21.37
CA GLY A 152 8.58 -27.33 22.75
C GLY A 152 9.75 -26.78 23.57
N ILE A 153 9.42 -26.18 24.71
CA ILE A 153 10.42 -25.72 25.68
C ILE A 153 10.30 -26.62 26.92
N GLU A 154 11.38 -27.29 27.26
CA GLU A 154 11.54 -27.97 28.55
C GLU A 154 12.03 -26.96 29.59
N TYR A 155 11.20 -26.70 30.59
CA TYR A 155 11.52 -25.85 31.72
C TYR A 155 11.10 -26.53 33.01
N SER A 156 12.05 -27.05 33.76
CA SER A 156 11.83 -27.88 34.97
C SER A 156 11.09 -27.15 36.11
N GLU A 157 11.18 -25.83 36.16
CA GLU A 157 10.52 -25.01 37.17
C GLU A 157 9.11 -24.53 36.70
N ALA A 158 8.67 -24.92 35.47
CA ALA A 158 7.37 -24.54 34.93
C ALA A 158 6.22 -25.12 35.77
N LYS A 159 5.18 -24.30 35.96
CA LYS A 159 3.97 -24.71 36.68
C LYS A 159 2.74 -24.53 35.79
N ARG A 160 1.75 -25.43 35.92
CA ARG A 160 0.54 -25.42 35.10
C ARG A 160 -0.33 -24.18 35.25
N LEU A 161 -0.26 -23.52 36.40
CA LEU A 161 -1.06 -22.32 36.66
C LEU A 161 -0.33 -21.01 36.31
N ASP A 162 0.94 -21.11 35.93
CA ASP A 162 1.72 -19.95 35.55
C ASP A 162 1.53 -19.65 34.05
N ASN A 163 1.55 -18.36 33.73
CA ASN A 163 1.55 -17.87 32.35
C ASN A 163 2.98 -17.57 31.92
N TYR A 164 3.33 -17.97 30.69
CA TYR A 164 4.62 -17.70 30.12
C TYR A 164 4.46 -16.93 28.82
N LEU A 165 5.38 -16.03 28.54
CA LEU A 165 5.50 -15.31 27.27
C LEU A 165 6.78 -15.76 26.59
N ALA A 166 6.65 -16.36 25.42
CA ALA A 166 7.77 -16.65 24.54
C ALA A 166 7.92 -15.53 23.53
N SER A 167 9.11 -14.94 23.44
CA SER A 167 9.49 -13.99 22.39
C SER A 167 10.65 -14.58 21.61
N TYR A 168 10.48 -14.80 20.32
CA TYR A 168 11.47 -15.52 19.53
C TYR A 168 11.56 -15.04 18.08
N GLU A 169 12.72 -15.33 17.48
CA GLU A 169 12.93 -15.19 16.04
C GLU A 169 12.71 -16.55 15.38
N TYR A 170 12.04 -16.58 14.24
CA TYR A 170 11.82 -17.78 13.43
C TYR A 170 12.03 -17.48 11.95
N GLU A 171 12.46 -18.51 11.22
CA GLU A 171 12.76 -18.42 9.80
C GLU A 171 11.50 -18.67 8.97
N ILE A 172 11.32 -17.87 7.91
CA ILE A 172 10.28 -18.07 6.91
C ILE A 172 10.87 -17.94 5.50
N GLU A 173 10.19 -18.57 4.54
CA GLU A 173 10.38 -18.31 3.11
C GLU A 173 9.38 -17.24 2.69
N PRO A 174 9.81 -15.97 2.49
CA PRO A 174 8.89 -14.90 2.18
C PRO A 174 8.42 -14.99 0.74
N THR A 175 7.14 -14.73 0.51
CA THR A 175 6.60 -14.57 -0.85
C THR A 175 7.07 -13.25 -1.47
N ALA A 176 7.24 -12.21 -0.65
CA ALA A 176 7.72 -10.90 -1.06
C ALA A 176 8.25 -10.10 0.14
N ILE A 177 9.27 -9.28 -0.06
CA ILE A 177 9.79 -8.34 0.92
C ILE A 177 9.81 -6.94 0.33
N SER A 178 9.27 -5.97 1.06
CA SER A 178 9.31 -4.55 0.71
C SER A 178 10.12 -3.77 1.73
N HIS A 179 11.03 -2.93 1.24
CA HIS A 179 11.75 -1.96 2.04
C HIS A 179 11.21 -0.56 1.75
N ILE A 180 10.60 0.07 2.74
CA ILE A 180 10.17 1.47 2.62
C ILE A 180 11.42 2.34 2.77
N LYS A 181 11.77 3.06 1.70
CA LYS A 181 12.87 4.04 1.70
C LYS A 181 12.29 5.44 1.79
N GLN A 182 12.94 6.31 2.55
CA GLN A 182 12.62 7.73 2.53
C GLN A 182 13.01 8.30 1.16
N ILE A 183 12.00 8.63 0.34
CA ILE A 183 12.20 9.23 -0.98
C ILE A 183 11.78 10.69 -0.89
N HIS A 184 12.67 11.60 -1.30
CA HIS A 184 12.40 13.04 -1.30
C HIS A 184 11.81 13.55 -2.63
N ASN A 185 11.57 12.66 -3.59
CA ASN A 185 11.11 13.04 -4.93
C ASN A 185 9.63 12.72 -5.12
N ASN A 186 8.90 13.64 -5.71
CA ASN A 186 7.55 13.38 -6.20
C ASN A 186 7.60 12.28 -7.26
N ILE A 187 6.77 11.28 -7.11
CA ILE A 187 6.68 10.17 -8.06
C ILE A 187 5.55 10.46 -9.02
N PHE A 188 5.88 10.42 -10.29
CA PHE A 188 4.94 10.66 -11.37
C PHE A 188 4.71 9.40 -12.17
N CYS A 189 3.46 9.22 -12.61
CA CYS A 189 3.04 8.16 -13.52
C CYS A 189 2.31 8.78 -14.72
N ALA A 190 2.21 8.05 -15.82
CA ALA A 190 1.13 8.26 -16.78
C ALA A 190 -0.09 7.45 -16.35
N MET A 191 -1.29 7.88 -16.71
CA MET A 191 -2.51 7.20 -16.30
C MET A 191 -3.49 7.10 -17.45
N ASP A 192 -4.04 5.92 -17.63
CA ASP A 192 -5.10 5.60 -18.58
C ASP A 192 -6.34 5.10 -17.83
N ILE A 193 -7.50 5.61 -18.15
CA ILE A 193 -8.77 5.23 -17.54
C ILE A 193 -9.75 4.86 -18.63
N TYR A 194 -10.42 3.73 -18.46
CA TYR A 194 -11.51 3.25 -19.30
C TYR A 194 -12.81 3.29 -18.48
N ILE A 195 -13.81 3.98 -19.01
CA ILE A 195 -15.11 4.20 -18.36
C ILE A 195 -16.20 3.72 -19.32
N ASP A 196 -17.05 2.84 -18.84
CA ASP A 196 -18.23 2.43 -19.59
C ASP A 196 -19.27 3.55 -19.57
N ALA A 197 -19.82 3.87 -20.71
CA ALA A 197 -20.78 4.96 -20.91
C ALA A 197 -21.90 4.54 -21.84
N VAL A 198 -23.03 5.21 -21.71
CA VAL A 198 -24.20 5.03 -22.58
C VAL A 198 -24.64 6.38 -23.13
N ASP A 199 -24.92 6.45 -24.44
CA ASP A 199 -25.57 7.61 -25.04
C ASP A 199 -27.06 7.61 -24.65
N LEU A 200 -27.48 8.64 -23.91
CA LEU A 200 -28.83 8.73 -23.39
C LEU A 200 -29.90 8.90 -24.49
N LYS A 201 -29.50 9.14 -25.74
CA LYS A 201 -30.44 9.37 -26.84
C LYS A 201 -30.86 8.10 -27.57
N ASN A 202 -29.95 7.13 -27.65
CA ASN A 202 -30.14 5.92 -28.44
C ASN A 202 -29.77 4.62 -27.70
N ASP A 203 -29.38 4.73 -26.42
CA ASP A 203 -28.91 3.63 -25.56
C ASP A 203 -27.68 2.89 -26.11
N ASP A 204 -26.92 3.51 -27.04
CA ASP A 204 -25.70 2.92 -27.54
C ASP A 204 -24.60 2.90 -26.47
N LYS A 205 -23.88 1.77 -26.39
CA LYS A 205 -22.77 1.60 -25.45
C LYS A 205 -21.49 2.19 -26.04
N HIS A 206 -20.80 2.94 -25.25
CA HIS A 206 -19.54 3.58 -25.56
C HIS A 206 -18.50 3.32 -24.44
N THR A 207 -17.23 3.44 -24.81
CA THR A 207 -16.14 3.50 -23.83
C THR A 207 -15.53 4.90 -23.88
N VAL A 208 -15.47 5.57 -22.74
CA VAL A 208 -14.73 6.82 -22.58
C VAL A 208 -13.32 6.50 -22.09
N TYR A 209 -12.35 6.81 -22.92
CA TYR A 209 -10.93 6.67 -22.60
C TYR A 209 -10.37 8.03 -22.20
N ILE A 210 -9.71 8.08 -21.03
CA ILE A 210 -9.04 9.28 -20.52
C ILE A 210 -7.57 8.96 -20.34
N HIS A 211 -6.69 9.73 -20.99
CA HIS A 211 -5.24 9.63 -20.87
C HIS A 211 -4.69 10.88 -20.19
N CYS A 212 -3.82 10.69 -19.19
CA CYS A 212 -3.05 11.74 -18.53
C CYS A 212 -1.57 11.41 -18.65
N ASP A 213 -0.80 12.25 -19.35
CA ASP A 213 0.64 12.06 -19.54
C ASP A 213 1.41 12.05 -18.21
N LYS A 214 0.93 12.84 -17.24
CA LYS A 214 1.59 12.97 -15.96
C LYS A 214 0.59 13.14 -14.82
N VAL A 215 0.63 12.22 -13.90
CA VAL A 215 -0.14 12.27 -12.66
C VAL A 215 0.78 12.09 -11.47
N GLN A 216 0.44 12.71 -10.36
CA GLN A 216 1.07 12.49 -9.07
C GLN A 216 0.14 11.64 -8.22
N VAL A 217 0.67 10.57 -7.68
CA VAL A 217 -0.02 9.76 -6.68
C VAL A 217 0.24 10.39 -5.31
N ASP A 218 -0.83 10.62 -4.55
CA ASP A 218 -0.70 11.07 -3.16
C ASP A 218 -0.10 9.92 -2.33
N THR A 219 1.01 10.22 -1.65
CA THR A 219 1.80 9.24 -0.91
C THR A 219 1.35 9.03 0.52
N ASP A 220 0.36 9.81 0.99
CA ASP A 220 -0.15 9.68 2.34
C ASP A 220 -1.08 8.46 2.46
N LEU A 221 -0.47 7.30 2.68
CA LEU A 221 -1.22 6.09 2.97
C LEU A 221 -1.40 5.92 4.48
N ILE A 222 -2.61 6.06 4.95
CA ILE A 222 -2.97 5.81 6.34
C ILE A 222 -3.76 4.50 6.42
N ILE A 223 -3.22 3.54 7.15
CA ILE A 223 -3.93 2.30 7.50
C ILE A 223 -4.44 2.48 8.91
N SER A 224 -5.75 2.46 9.10
CA SER A 224 -6.36 2.51 10.44
C SER A 224 -7.08 1.21 10.74
N ILE A 225 -6.92 0.75 11.98
CA ILE A 225 -7.64 -0.41 12.52
C ILE A 225 -8.61 0.15 13.55
N ASN A 226 -9.91 -0.05 13.32
CA ASN A 226 -10.92 0.39 14.27
C ASN A 226 -11.22 -0.70 15.34
N ASP A 227 -11.97 -0.33 16.38
CA ASP A 227 -12.32 -1.21 17.49
C ASP A 227 -13.10 -2.48 17.08
N SER A 228 -13.64 -2.53 15.87
CA SER A 228 -14.30 -3.71 15.31
C SER A 228 -13.33 -4.64 14.53
N ASN A 229 -12.03 -4.45 14.65
CA ASN A 229 -10.98 -5.15 13.90
C ASN A 229 -11.14 -5.06 12.36
N LYS A 230 -11.83 -4.04 11.87
CA LYS A 230 -11.91 -3.75 10.45
C LYS A 230 -10.79 -2.79 10.07
N MET A 231 -9.97 -3.22 9.12
CA MET A 231 -9.00 -2.33 8.50
C MET A 231 -9.73 -1.34 7.60
N SER A 232 -9.41 -0.07 7.74
CA SER A 232 -9.79 0.97 6.78
C SER A 232 -8.52 1.53 6.14
N PHE A 233 -8.61 1.79 4.85
CA PHE A 233 -7.51 2.36 4.07
C PHE A 233 -7.90 3.77 3.66
N THR A 234 -6.90 4.66 3.64
CA THR A 234 -7.09 5.97 3.03
C THR A 234 -7.29 5.79 1.52
N PRO A 235 -8.27 6.46 0.92
CA PRO A 235 -8.44 6.45 -0.53
C PRO A 235 -7.16 6.88 -1.24
N ILE A 236 -6.79 6.20 -2.31
CA ILE A 236 -5.67 6.60 -3.16
C ILE A 236 -6.12 7.82 -3.96
N ARG A 237 -5.42 8.92 -3.80
CA ARG A 237 -5.67 10.16 -4.55
C ARG A 237 -4.62 10.32 -5.64
N ILE A 238 -5.09 10.57 -6.85
CA ILE A 238 -4.24 10.77 -8.01
C ILE A 238 -4.59 12.12 -8.62
N LYS A 239 -3.60 12.98 -8.81
CA LYS A 239 -3.79 14.32 -9.38
C LYS A 239 -3.06 14.45 -10.70
N SER A 240 -3.73 14.94 -11.75
CA SER A 240 -3.04 15.32 -12.97
C SER A 240 -2.19 16.57 -12.73
N ILE A 241 -1.04 16.61 -13.37
CA ILE A 241 -0.12 17.74 -13.27
C ILE A 241 0.19 18.26 -14.67
N ALA A 242 -0.06 19.54 -14.89
CA ALA A 242 0.41 20.20 -16.11
C ALA A 242 1.94 20.40 -16.02
N GLU A 243 2.67 20.00 -17.05
CA GLU A 243 4.10 20.28 -17.14
C GLU A 243 4.36 21.72 -17.53
N GLY A 244 5.11 22.43 -16.66
CA GLY A 244 5.62 23.77 -16.93
C GLY A 244 4.61 24.90 -16.73
N ASN A 245 5.11 26.14 -16.83
CA ASN A 245 4.31 27.38 -16.70
C ASN A 245 3.51 27.75 -17.96
N GLU A 246 3.32 26.83 -18.90
CA GLU A 246 2.61 27.09 -20.13
C GLU A 246 1.11 26.99 -19.89
N LEU A 247 0.41 28.10 -20.04
CA LEU A 247 -1.04 28.28 -19.84
C LEU A 247 -1.93 27.42 -20.77
N ASN A 248 -1.35 26.67 -21.72
CA ASN A 248 -2.07 25.97 -22.78
C ASN A 248 -1.71 24.47 -22.90
N LYS A 249 -1.14 23.83 -21.89
CA LYS A 249 -0.90 22.38 -21.97
C LYS A 249 -2.14 21.59 -21.60
N ASP A 250 -2.41 20.56 -22.37
CA ASP A 250 -3.45 19.59 -22.07
C ASP A 250 -3.08 18.81 -20.79
N ILE A 251 -4.00 18.73 -19.84
CA ILE A 251 -3.84 17.93 -18.61
C ILE A 251 -4.34 16.52 -18.79
N ALA A 252 -5.19 16.30 -19.77
CA ALA A 252 -5.75 15.01 -20.13
C ALA A 252 -6.30 15.03 -21.58
N LYS A 253 -6.25 13.86 -22.21
CA LYS A 253 -6.90 13.61 -23.49
C LYS A 253 -8.10 12.69 -23.25
N ILE A 254 -9.26 13.09 -23.76
CA ILE A 254 -10.50 12.30 -23.66
C ILE A 254 -10.89 11.82 -25.05
N VAL A 255 -11.11 10.52 -25.20
CA VAL A 255 -11.54 9.88 -26.44
C VAL A 255 -12.80 9.06 -26.14
N VAL A 256 -13.79 9.15 -27.01
CA VAL A 256 -14.99 8.30 -26.96
C VAL A 256 -14.91 7.29 -28.09
N ILE A 257 -15.07 6.02 -27.76
CA ILE A 257 -14.93 4.86 -28.64
C ILE A 257 -16.27 4.15 -28.74
#